data_b23accf5cc98d1668fd44ea7f0b36cff
#
_entry.id   b23accf5cc98d1668fd44ea7f0b36cff
#
_cell.length_a   1.000
_cell.length_b   1.000
_cell.length_c   1.000
_cell.angle_alpha   90.00
_cell.angle_beta   90.00
_cell.angle_gamma   90.00
#
_symmetry.space_group_name_H-M   'P 1'
#
loop_
_entity.id
_entity.type
_entity.pdbx_description
1 polymer ?
#
loop_
_entity_poly.entity_id
_entity_poly.type
_entity_poly.pdbx_seq_one_letter_code
_entity_poly.pdbx_strand_id
1 'polypeptide(L)'
;MELENKFNIGQFLDLSGYATDERKARRKGANGTQEFYTPYSIVKRMADKISEEDWSNPHKTFCEPCFGNGQFVIYIIWNRLHHGIDWKTVLETCWGVELMQDNVYETHGRIIKLFDELGIDYDEDVAMDIMLRNLVCHDFFTWNFEEWRPYTDDELKKLKKK
;
A
#
# COMPACT_ATOMS: atom_id res chain seq x y z
N MET A 1 -6.25 1.39 -24.30
CA MET A 1 -7.50 1.86 -23.67
C MET A 1 -7.19 3.22 -23.04
N GLU A 2 -7.81 4.27 -23.55
CA GLU A 2 -7.63 5.61 -23.00
C GLU A 2 -8.36 5.65 -21.65
N LEU A 3 -7.63 5.44 -20.55
CA LEU A 3 -8.06 5.74 -19.19
C LEU A 3 -8.14 7.28 -18.98
N GLU A 4 -8.29 8.02 -20.08
CA GLU A 4 -8.27 9.46 -20.08
C GLU A 4 -9.65 10.07 -19.83
N ASN A 5 -9.66 10.95 -18.87
CA ASN A 5 -10.44 12.18 -18.75
C ASN A 5 -11.45 12.34 -17.60
N LYS A 6 -11.56 11.44 -16.60
CA LYS A 6 -12.39 11.78 -15.43
C LYS A 6 -11.79 11.44 -14.07
N PHE A 7 -10.78 10.56 -13.98
CA PHE A 7 -10.23 10.14 -12.71
C PHE A 7 -9.07 11.04 -12.27
N ASN A 8 -9.17 11.59 -11.06
CA ASN A 8 -8.15 12.44 -10.46
C ASN A 8 -7.52 11.75 -9.25
N ILE A 9 -6.34 11.18 -9.42
CA ILE A 9 -5.62 10.47 -8.34
C ILE A 9 -5.33 11.39 -7.15
N GLY A 10 -5.05 12.67 -7.36
CA GLY A 10 -4.82 13.61 -6.28
C GLY A 10 -6.06 13.83 -5.41
N GLN A 11 -7.24 13.86 -6.01
CA GLN A 11 -8.51 13.92 -5.30
C GLN A 11 -8.83 12.60 -4.60
N PHE A 12 -8.56 11.46 -5.24
CA PHE A 12 -8.73 10.14 -4.64
C PHE A 12 -7.84 9.94 -3.41
N LEU A 13 -6.64 10.50 -3.41
CA LEU A 13 -5.69 10.47 -2.29
C LEU A 13 -5.86 11.64 -1.31
N ASP A 14 -6.95 12.42 -1.40
CA ASP A 14 -7.27 13.46 -0.42
C ASP A 14 -7.52 12.84 0.96
N LEU A 15 -6.84 13.41 1.96
CA LEU A 15 -6.86 12.91 3.34
C LEU A 15 -7.97 13.51 4.22
N SER A 16 -8.78 14.42 3.71
CA SER A 16 -9.78 15.16 4.50
C SER A 16 -10.78 14.26 5.22
N GLY A 17 -11.12 13.09 4.63
CA GLY A 17 -12.04 12.10 5.21
C GLY A 17 -11.41 11.10 6.19
N TYR A 18 -10.07 11.09 6.36
CA TYR A 18 -9.39 10.04 7.13
C TYR A 18 -8.93 10.45 8.53
N ALA A 19 -9.07 11.72 8.88
CA ALA A 19 -8.66 12.24 10.19
C ALA A 19 -9.78 12.05 11.24
N THR A 20 -10.23 10.81 11.50
CA THR A 20 -11.23 10.51 12.52
C THR A 20 -10.73 10.83 13.93
N ASP A 21 -11.64 11.06 14.89
CA ASP A 21 -11.27 11.37 16.27
C ASP A 21 -10.57 10.18 16.94
N GLU A 22 -10.95 8.96 16.60
CA GLU A 22 -10.30 7.73 17.04
C GLU A 22 -8.84 7.65 16.58
N ARG A 23 -8.56 7.92 15.31
CA ARG A 23 -7.21 7.98 14.77
C ARG A 23 -6.38 9.11 15.36
N LYS A 24 -6.99 10.28 15.60
CA LYS A 24 -6.32 11.39 16.31
C LYS A 24 -5.99 11.01 17.74
N ALA A 25 -6.87 10.30 18.43
CA ALA A 25 -6.66 9.87 19.82
C ALA A 25 -5.49 8.89 19.94
N ARG A 26 -5.39 7.89 19.06
CA ARG A 26 -4.30 6.90 19.09
C ARG A 26 -2.92 7.44 18.71
N ARG A 27 -2.85 8.63 18.07
CA ARG A 27 -1.57 9.33 17.79
C ARG A 27 -0.97 10.02 18.99
N LYS A 28 -1.77 10.33 20.01
CA LYS A 28 -1.37 11.17 21.13
C LYS A 28 -0.69 10.36 22.23
N GLY A 29 0.31 10.98 22.88
CA GLY A 29 1.00 10.46 24.07
C GLY A 29 2.29 9.71 23.78
N ALA A 30 3.02 9.34 24.85
CA ALA A 30 4.32 8.67 24.76
C ALA A 30 4.25 7.29 24.08
N ASN A 31 3.08 6.63 24.12
CA ASN A 31 2.81 5.35 23.49
C ASN A 31 1.94 5.48 22.21
N GLY A 32 1.85 6.69 21.65
CA GLY A 32 1.08 6.92 20.43
C GLY A 32 1.69 6.18 19.23
N THR A 33 0.83 5.80 18.29
CA THR A 33 1.25 5.05 17.08
C THR A 33 2.12 5.85 16.12
N GLN A 34 2.29 7.17 16.36
CA GLN A 34 3.01 8.09 15.46
C GLN A 34 2.53 8.02 14.00
N GLU A 35 1.25 7.69 13.83
CA GLU A 35 0.61 7.44 12.56
C GLU A 35 0.35 8.76 11.82
N PHE A 36 1.04 8.97 10.70
CA PHE A 36 0.88 10.11 9.82
C PHE A 36 0.63 9.64 8.39
N TYR A 37 -0.43 10.15 7.77
CA TYR A 37 -0.71 9.85 6.37
C TYR A 37 0.01 10.84 5.46
N THR A 38 0.66 10.32 4.44
CA THR A 38 1.47 11.13 3.54
C THR A 38 0.58 11.87 2.54
N PRO A 39 0.63 13.21 2.47
CA PRO A 39 -0.13 13.97 1.47
C PRO A 39 0.26 13.61 0.04
N TYR A 40 -0.69 13.69 -0.89
CA TYR A 40 -0.48 13.38 -2.30
C TYR A 40 0.73 14.10 -2.92
N SER A 41 0.93 15.38 -2.60
CA SER A 41 2.06 16.16 -3.10
C SER A 41 3.43 15.56 -2.74
N ILE A 42 3.54 14.92 -1.58
CA ILE A 42 4.74 14.22 -1.14
C ILE A 42 4.87 12.87 -1.84
N VAL A 43 3.77 12.10 -1.89
CA VAL A 43 3.71 10.82 -2.62
C VAL A 43 4.19 11.01 -4.06
N LYS A 44 3.60 11.98 -4.77
CA LYS A 44 3.97 12.29 -6.16
C LYS A 44 5.46 12.66 -6.28
N ARG A 45 5.95 13.57 -5.44
CA ARG A 45 7.36 14.01 -5.49
C ARG A 45 8.36 12.88 -5.23
N MET A 46 8.00 11.88 -4.40
CA MET A 46 8.82 10.70 -4.17
C MET A 46 8.73 9.75 -5.36
N ALA A 47 7.53 9.52 -5.88
CA ALA A 47 7.29 8.68 -7.05
C ALA A 47 7.98 9.21 -8.32
N ASP A 48 8.07 10.52 -8.50
CA ASP A 48 8.78 11.16 -9.62
C ASP A 48 10.30 10.83 -9.66
N LYS A 49 10.84 10.20 -8.62
CA LYS A 49 12.23 9.72 -8.58
C LYS A 49 12.41 8.29 -9.11
N ILE A 50 11.32 7.58 -9.30
CA ILE A 50 11.32 6.23 -9.87
C ILE A 50 11.33 6.37 -11.39
N SER A 51 12.16 5.59 -12.06
CA SER A 51 12.30 5.67 -13.52
C SER A 51 11.06 5.16 -14.26
N GLU A 52 10.82 5.69 -15.45
CA GLU A 52 9.76 5.19 -16.36
C GLU A 52 9.95 3.70 -16.68
N GLU A 53 11.20 3.24 -16.79
CA GLU A 53 11.54 1.83 -16.98
C GLU A 53 11.05 0.97 -15.83
N ASP A 54 11.24 1.41 -14.57
CA ASP A 54 10.76 0.69 -13.39
C ASP A 54 9.23 0.67 -13.31
N TRP A 55 8.58 1.79 -13.66
CA TRP A 55 7.12 1.88 -13.67
C TRP A 55 6.48 0.95 -14.69
N SER A 56 7.05 0.83 -15.87
CA SER A 56 6.54 0.02 -16.99
C SER A 56 6.96 -1.45 -16.96
N ASN A 57 7.90 -1.81 -16.09
CA ASN A 57 8.39 -3.18 -16.01
C ASN A 57 7.43 -4.10 -15.21
N PRO A 58 6.77 -5.09 -15.84
CA PRO A 58 5.82 -5.96 -15.14
C PRO A 58 6.46 -6.85 -14.06
N HIS A 59 7.77 -7.06 -14.13
CA HIS A 59 8.52 -7.88 -13.17
C HIS A 59 9.10 -7.09 -12.00
N LYS A 60 9.01 -5.75 -12.05
CA LYS A 60 9.49 -4.91 -10.95
C LYS A 60 8.54 -5.01 -9.76
N THR A 61 9.12 -5.27 -8.59
CA THR A 61 8.38 -5.31 -7.33
C THR A 61 8.51 -4.00 -6.57
N PHE A 62 7.44 -3.62 -5.89
CA PHE A 62 7.38 -2.46 -5.01
C PHE A 62 7.01 -2.92 -3.61
N CYS A 63 7.69 -2.39 -2.60
CA CYS A 63 7.40 -2.71 -1.21
C CYS A 63 7.27 -1.43 -0.37
N GLU A 64 6.14 -1.29 0.31
CA GLU A 64 5.91 -0.23 1.29
C GLU A 64 5.89 -0.83 2.71
N PRO A 65 6.95 -0.63 3.51
CA PRO A 65 7.10 -1.32 4.78
C PRO A 65 6.23 -0.80 5.93
N CYS A 66 5.57 0.34 5.76
CA CYS A 66 4.64 0.93 6.73
C CYS A 66 3.55 1.69 5.97
N PHE A 67 2.68 0.97 5.26
CA PHE A 67 1.84 1.59 4.23
C PHE A 67 0.68 2.46 4.76
N GLY A 68 0.41 2.46 6.07
CA GLY A 68 -0.67 3.26 6.65
C GLY A 68 -2.01 2.95 5.99
N ASN A 69 -2.74 3.99 5.61
CA ASN A 69 -4.00 3.83 4.87
C ASN A 69 -3.81 3.71 3.34
N GLY A 70 -2.59 3.39 2.88
CA GLY A 70 -2.31 3.00 1.51
C GLY A 70 -1.97 4.12 0.54
N GLN A 71 -1.55 5.30 0.99
CA GLN A 71 -1.27 6.44 0.09
C GLN A 71 -0.27 6.10 -1.02
N PHE A 72 0.90 5.52 -0.67
CA PHE A 72 1.89 5.09 -1.65
C PHE A 72 1.44 3.86 -2.43
N VAL A 73 0.87 2.85 -1.75
CA VAL A 73 0.39 1.62 -2.37
C VAL A 73 -0.62 1.92 -3.47
N ILE A 74 -1.60 2.77 -3.20
CA ILE A 74 -2.64 3.16 -4.16
C ILE A 74 -2.03 3.94 -5.33
N TYR A 75 -1.09 4.85 -5.06
CA TYR A 75 -0.40 5.58 -6.11
C TYR A 75 0.42 4.64 -7.00
N ILE A 76 1.15 3.68 -6.42
CA ILE A 76 1.93 2.67 -7.16
C ILE A 76 1.00 1.86 -8.07
N ILE A 77 -0.10 1.35 -7.53
CA ILE A 77 -1.07 0.57 -8.30
C ILE A 77 -1.65 1.39 -9.45
N TRP A 78 -2.13 2.59 -9.16
CA TRP A 78 -2.69 3.50 -10.16
C TRP A 78 -1.68 3.82 -11.28
N ASN A 79 -0.45 4.18 -10.92
CA ASN A 79 0.56 4.58 -11.90
C ASN A 79 0.98 3.40 -12.79
N ARG A 80 1.10 2.21 -12.25
CA ARG A 80 1.45 1.00 -13.02
C ARG A 80 0.32 0.56 -13.95
N LEU A 81 -0.94 0.69 -13.54
CA LEU A 81 -2.09 0.50 -14.43
C LEU A 81 -2.03 1.47 -15.62
N HIS A 82 -1.65 2.74 -15.40
CA HIS A 82 -1.44 3.74 -16.46
C HIS A 82 -0.30 3.40 -17.40
N HIS A 83 0.71 2.65 -16.95
CA HIS A 83 1.77 2.11 -17.79
C HIS A 83 1.38 0.81 -18.52
N GLY A 84 0.09 0.45 -18.48
CA GLY A 84 -0.45 -0.69 -19.22
C GLY A 84 -0.20 -2.06 -18.61
N ILE A 85 0.22 -2.11 -17.34
CA ILE A 85 0.36 -3.38 -16.62
C ILE A 85 -1.03 -3.81 -16.15
N ASP A 86 -1.37 -5.08 -16.33
CA ASP A 86 -2.66 -5.62 -15.90
C ASP A 86 -2.83 -5.61 -14.38
N TRP A 87 -4.06 -5.54 -13.91
CA TRP A 87 -4.40 -5.39 -12.50
C TRP A 87 -3.84 -6.51 -11.60
N LYS A 88 -3.82 -7.74 -12.12
CA LYS A 88 -3.35 -8.89 -11.36
C LYS A 88 -1.84 -8.82 -11.15
N THR A 89 -1.08 -8.57 -12.20
CA THR A 89 0.38 -8.35 -12.13
C THR A 89 0.73 -7.18 -11.22
N VAL A 90 -0.04 -6.08 -11.28
CA VAL A 90 0.17 -4.92 -10.41
C VAL A 90 0.00 -5.30 -8.93
N LEU A 91 -1.04 -6.06 -8.58
CA LEU A 91 -1.24 -6.54 -7.20
C LEU A 91 -0.18 -7.58 -6.79
N GLU A 92 0.16 -8.52 -7.65
CA GLU A 92 1.14 -9.58 -7.37
C GLU A 92 2.56 -9.04 -7.12
N THR A 93 2.86 -7.86 -7.64
CA THR A 93 4.19 -7.21 -7.52
C THR A 93 4.20 -6.02 -6.56
N CYS A 94 3.10 -5.78 -5.84
CA CYS A 94 2.99 -4.75 -4.81
C CYS A 94 2.88 -5.39 -3.42
N TRP A 95 3.83 -5.06 -2.54
CA TRP A 95 3.98 -5.68 -1.22
C TRP A 95 3.99 -4.61 -0.14
N GLY A 96 3.50 -4.94 1.05
CA GLY A 96 3.52 -3.99 2.16
C GLY A 96 3.18 -4.63 3.49
N VAL A 97 3.67 -3.98 4.55
CA VAL A 97 3.40 -4.36 5.95
C VAL A 97 2.84 -3.14 6.67
N GLU A 98 1.80 -3.32 7.45
CA GLU A 98 1.19 -2.26 8.26
C GLU A 98 0.79 -2.83 9.63
N LEU A 99 1.08 -2.08 10.69
CA LEU A 99 0.82 -2.51 12.06
C LEU A 99 -0.67 -2.51 12.42
N MET A 100 -1.42 -1.55 11.89
CA MET A 100 -2.81 -1.30 12.28
C MET A 100 -3.79 -1.99 11.34
N GLN A 101 -4.56 -2.93 11.87
CA GLN A 101 -5.50 -3.76 11.10
C GLN A 101 -6.56 -2.92 10.34
N ASP A 102 -7.04 -1.82 10.92
CA ASP A 102 -8.00 -0.93 10.27
C ASP A 102 -7.41 -0.21 9.06
N ASN A 103 -6.13 0.15 9.10
CA ASN A 103 -5.40 0.69 7.95
C ASN A 103 -5.27 -0.34 6.82
N VAL A 104 -4.99 -1.60 7.17
CA VAL A 104 -4.93 -2.69 6.18
C VAL A 104 -6.27 -2.85 5.48
N TYR A 105 -7.37 -2.97 6.24
CA TYR A 105 -8.72 -3.09 5.68
C TYR A 105 -9.10 -1.88 4.83
N GLU A 106 -8.77 -0.68 5.29
CA GLU A 106 -9.02 0.54 4.52
C GLU A 106 -8.26 0.55 3.21
N THR A 107 -6.97 0.15 3.23
CA THR A 107 -6.15 0.07 2.03
C THR A 107 -6.73 -0.92 1.02
N HIS A 108 -7.14 -2.11 1.46
CA HIS A 108 -7.81 -3.10 0.59
C HIS A 108 -9.08 -2.51 -0.02
N GLY A 109 -9.95 -1.92 0.78
CA GLY A 109 -11.19 -1.30 0.29
C GLY A 109 -10.95 -0.14 -0.68
N ARG A 110 -9.89 0.67 -0.45
CA ARG A 110 -9.49 1.74 -1.37
C ARG A 110 -8.96 1.23 -2.71
N ILE A 111 -8.27 0.09 -2.73
CA ILE A 111 -7.79 -0.54 -3.96
C ILE A 111 -9.00 -1.03 -4.79
N ILE A 112 -9.94 -1.72 -4.17
CA ILE A 112 -11.19 -2.14 -4.83
C ILE A 112 -11.93 -0.93 -5.41
N LYS A 113 -12.10 0.12 -4.60
CA LYS A 113 -12.72 1.37 -5.06
C LYS A 113 -11.96 2.00 -6.24
N LEU A 114 -10.63 1.97 -6.23
CA LEU A 114 -9.81 2.46 -7.34
C LEU A 114 -10.10 1.68 -8.63
N PHE A 115 -10.18 0.36 -8.56
CA PHE A 115 -10.49 -0.48 -9.72
C PHE A 115 -11.87 -0.19 -10.28
N ASP A 116 -12.88 -0.04 -9.41
CA ASP A 116 -14.24 0.31 -9.80
C ASP A 116 -14.30 1.68 -10.48
N GLU A 117 -13.65 2.70 -9.91
CA GLU A 117 -13.64 4.05 -10.47
C GLU A 117 -12.87 4.15 -11.81
N LEU A 118 -11.86 3.28 -12.00
CA LEU A 118 -11.13 3.17 -13.25
C LEU A 118 -11.83 2.28 -14.29
N GLY A 119 -12.89 1.58 -13.91
CA GLY A 119 -13.60 0.64 -14.78
C GLY A 119 -12.75 -0.59 -15.15
N ILE A 120 -11.87 -1.02 -14.25
CA ILE A 120 -11.06 -2.22 -14.44
C ILE A 120 -11.99 -3.45 -14.37
N ASP A 121 -11.89 -4.32 -15.35
CA ASP A 121 -12.53 -5.64 -15.31
C ASP A 121 -11.60 -6.61 -14.52
N TYR A 122 -12.00 -6.97 -13.30
CA TYR A 122 -11.20 -7.78 -12.38
C TYR A 122 -12.08 -8.79 -11.63
N ASP A 123 -11.44 -9.85 -11.13
CA ASP A 123 -12.05 -10.82 -10.22
C ASP A 123 -11.78 -10.38 -8.78
N GLU A 124 -12.83 -10.00 -8.05
CA GLU A 124 -12.72 -9.47 -6.69
C GLU A 124 -12.15 -10.49 -5.71
N ASP A 125 -12.55 -11.76 -5.81
CA ASP A 125 -12.05 -12.82 -4.92
C ASP A 125 -10.55 -13.04 -5.15
N VAL A 126 -10.11 -13.07 -6.42
CA VAL A 126 -8.68 -13.19 -6.76
C VAL A 126 -7.90 -11.96 -6.29
N ALA A 127 -8.45 -10.76 -6.47
CA ALA A 127 -7.81 -9.52 -6.01
C ALA A 127 -7.66 -9.51 -4.48
N MET A 128 -8.69 -9.91 -3.75
CA MET A 128 -8.66 -10.03 -2.28
C MET A 128 -7.63 -11.07 -1.82
N ASP A 129 -7.57 -12.23 -2.45
CA ASP A 129 -6.57 -13.26 -2.12
C ASP A 129 -5.13 -12.75 -2.29
N ILE A 130 -4.85 -11.99 -3.35
CA ILE A 130 -3.54 -11.41 -3.58
C ILE A 130 -3.25 -10.34 -2.51
N MET A 131 -4.19 -9.43 -2.25
CA MET A 131 -4.00 -8.36 -1.26
C MET A 131 -3.78 -8.92 0.16
N LEU A 132 -4.51 -9.97 0.56
CA LEU A 132 -4.34 -10.61 1.87
C LEU A 132 -2.94 -11.24 2.05
N ARG A 133 -2.32 -11.70 0.97
CA ARG A 133 -0.95 -12.25 0.99
C ARG A 133 0.12 -11.18 0.96
N ASN A 134 -0.11 -10.10 0.22
CA ASN A 134 0.92 -9.13 -0.13
C ASN A 134 0.88 -7.86 0.70
N LEU A 135 -0.29 -7.45 1.19
CA LEU A 135 -0.50 -6.26 2.02
C LEU A 135 -0.99 -6.72 3.40
N VAL A 136 -0.04 -7.02 4.28
CA VAL A 136 -0.27 -7.77 5.52
C VAL A 136 -0.32 -6.86 6.75
N CYS A 137 -1.07 -7.32 7.77
CA CYS A 137 -1.08 -6.71 9.10
C CYS A 137 -0.01 -7.37 9.98
N HIS A 138 1.10 -6.67 10.21
CA HIS A 138 2.16 -7.16 11.10
C HIS A 138 3.08 -6.03 11.57
N ASP A 139 3.85 -6.29 12.63
CA ASP A 139 4.91 -5.40 13.07
C ASP A 139 6.11 -5.51 12.11
N PHE A 140 6.49 -4.40 11.50
CA PHE A 140 7.66 -4.28 10.61
C PHE A 140 8.93 -4.92 11.20
N PHE A 141 9.22 -4.71 12.47
CA PHE A 141 10.45 -5.19 13.13
C PHE A 141 10.48 -6.70 13.38
N THR A 142 9.35 -7.36 13.24
CA THR A 142 9.22 -8.81 13.44
C THR A 142 8.80 -9.55 12.17
N TRP A 143 8.82 -8.85 11.02
CA TRP A 143 8.54 -9.40 9.71
C TRP A 143 9.81 -9.75 8.94
N ASN A 144 9.91 -10.98 8.43
CA ASN A 144 10.98 -11.42 7.54
C ASN A 144 10.62 -11.08 6.10
N PHE A 145 11.19 -10.00 5.57
CA PHE A 145 10.93 -9.52 4.21
C PHE A 145 11.51 -10.43 3.11
N GLU A 146 12.52 -11.25 3.42
CA GLU A 146 13.10 -12.18 2.44
C GLU A 146 12.20 -13.39 2.21
N GLU A 147 11.59 -13.93 3.29
CA GLU A 147 10.72 -15.10 3.23
C GLU A 147 9.23 -14.74 3.25
N TRP A 148 8.90 -13.47 3.37
CA TRP A 148 7.55 -12.90 3.44
C TRP A 148 6.66 -13.57 4.49
N ARG A 149 7.16 -13.67 5.71
CA ARG A 149 6.48 -14.24 6.88
C ARG A 149 6.95 -13.59 8.18
N PRO A 150 6.25 -13.78 9.30
CA PRO A 150 6.79 -13.43 10.60
C PRO A 150 8.10 -14.18 10.91
N TYR A 151 9.03 -13.52 11.60
CA TYR A 151 10.14 -14.24 12.22
C TYR A 151 9.63 -15.19 13.30
N THR A 152 10.26 -16.35 13.43
CA THR A 152 10.06 -17.25 14.59
C THR A 152 10.72 -16.68 15.85
N ASP A 153 10.29 -17.14 17.02
CA ASP A 153 10.87 -16.71 18.31
C ASP A 153 12.38 -16.95 18.38
N ASP A 154 12.86 -18.04 17.79
CA ASP A 154 14.29 -18.36 17.79
C ASP A 154 15.09 -17.46 16.84
N GLU A 155 14.53 -17.06 15.72
CA GLU A 155 15.12 -16.06 14.82
C GLU A 155 15.20 -14.70 15.50
N LEU A 156 14.12 -14.25 16.17
CA LEU A 156 14.10 -12.99 16.92
C LEU A 156 15.11 -12.97 18.06
N LYS A 157 15.32 -14.09 18.77
CA LYS A 157 16.35 -14.19 19.80
C LYS A 157 17.77 -14.04 19.22
N LYS A 158 18.01 -14.56 18.00
CA LYS A 158 19.30 -14.42 17.32
C LYS A 158 19.57 -13.00 16.83
N LEU A 159 18.54 -12.31 16.33
CA LEU A 159 18.63 -10.91 15.90
C LEU A 159 18.99 -9.95 17.04
N LYS A 160 18.44 -10.17 18.24
CA LYS A 160 18.71 -9.35 19.44
C LYS A 160 20.13 -9.54 20.02
N LYS A 161 20.87 -10.54 19.59
CA LYS A 161 22.25 -10.82 20.08
C LYS A 161 23.34 -10.24 19.17
N LYS A 162 22.98 -9.63 18.06
CA LYS A 162 23.88 -8.91 17.15
C LYS A 162 23.81 -7.40 17.42
#